data_3f055a822a62e832aa364cf9b4fcc5d7
#
_entry.id   3f055a822a62e832aa364cf9b4fcc5d7
#
_cell.length_a   1.000
_cell.length_b   1.000
_cell.length_c   1.000
_cell.angle_alpha   90.00
_cell.angle_beta   90.00
_cell.angle_gamma   90.00
#
_symmetry.space_group_name_H-M   'P 1'
#
loop_
_entity.id
_entity.type
_entity.pdbx_description
1 polymer ?
#
loop_
_entity_poly.entity_id
_entity_poly.type
_entity_poly.pdbx_seq_one_letter_code
_entity_poly.pdbx_strand_id
1 'polypeptide(L)'
;MGWVLAVAAPVVGAPAGETKGLPIRADGSSVTADVAERVAPAVVFIRTEQRVGADNGENAPFNFFRDFFPDEEPRGRSRRMPGGGSGFIFDSEGRVLTNYHVIRDAEKITVVVEKGEEEEEFDARVVGFDRHTDIAIIQIEGANGLPKVVLGDSDGIRVGDWVMAIGTPFGQLQGTVTVGIVSAKGRNDLNIMGGDATYQNYLQTDASINFGNSGGPLVNMKGEAIGINTAINPSGQGIGFAIPINMAKAIMGELIAKGRVRYGYLGIQLQELDRTLAQGMGLSVEHGILVQGVQNDTPAARAGMKQGDVIVRFNGETVSDDSKFRLMVAGTPVGKTVPVTVLREGSERRLDVTVAERPDEDVVASAPKQTSDAWLGLHVEDATSGEARRQFGLERGQGGVVVTNVEEGSPAEDAGLQQGDVITEVYSHEVGSIGDYSQIAKKLKDRKEPIAFLVKRGRNTQYVPVIPARK
;
A
#
# COMPACT_ATOMS: atom_id res chain seq x y z
N MET A 1 -4.32 58.52 44.08
CA MET A 1 -3.06 58.09 43.45
C MET A 1 -2.57 56.83 44.20
N GLY A 2 -2.90 55.66 43.74
CA GLY A 2 -2.48 54.40 44.31
C GLY A 2 -1.58 53.66 43.29
N TRP A 3 -0.35 53.48 43.62
CA TRP A 3 0.57 52.71 42.80
C TRP A 3 0.41 51.22 43.11
N VAL A 4 0.00 50.44 42.09
CA VAL A 4 -0.01 48.98 42.16
C VAL A 4 1.40 48.51 41.74
N LEU A 5 2.18 48.02 42.71
CA LEU A 5 3.43 47.30 42.47
C LEU A 5 3.10 45.92 41.92
N ALA A 6 3.37 45.69 40.62
CA ALA A 6 3.36 44.36 40.04
C ALA A 6 4.65 43.63 40.51
N VAL A 7 4.44 42.60 41.33
CA VAL A 7 5.51 41.65 41.71
C VAL A 7 5.71 40.71 40.54
N ALA A 8 6.82 40.84 39.82
CA ALA A 8 7.25 39.88 38.81
C ALA A 8 7.67 38.59 39.52
N ALA A 9 7.01 37.50 39.19
CA ALA A 9 7.40 36.16 39.62
C ALA A 9 8.80 35.82 39.05
N PRO A 10 9.70 35.19 39.81
CA PRO A 10 10.99 34.77 39.32
C PRO A 10 10.84 33.76 38.22
N VAL A 11 11.39 34.01 37.05
CA VAL A 11 11.59 32.99 35.99
C VAL A 11 12.61 32.01 36.57
N VAL A 12 12.14 30.83 36.93
CA VAL A 12 12.99 29.70 37.32
C VAL A 12 13.82 29.33 36.08
N GLY A 13 15.09 29.73 36.08
CA GLY A 13 16.04 29.30 35.08
C GLY A 13 16.13 27.78 35.09
N ALA A 14 15.86 27.15 33.96
CA ALA A 14 16.13 25.75 33.77
C ALA A 14 17.62 25.47 34.10
N PRO A 15 17.95 24.36 34.78
CA PRO A 15 19.32 23.98 35.02
C PRO A 15 20.08 23.91 33.69
N ALA A 16 21.29 24.42 33.63
CA ALA A 16 22.22 24.28 32.50
C ALA A 16 22.61 22.78 32.36
N GLY A 17 21.66 21.96 31.94
CA GLY A 17 21.86 20.59 31.49
C GLY A 17 22.15 20.65 29.99
N GLU A 18 23.10 19.84 29.57
CA GLU A 18 23.50 19.58 28.17
C GLU A 18 22.41 19.96 27.17
N THR A 19 22.74 20.82 26.21
CA THR A 19 21.86 21.19 25.08
C THR A 19 21.59 19.96 24.21
N LYS A 20 20.79 19.05 24.75
CA LYS A 20 20.27 17.91 24.00
C LYS A 20 19.24 18.46 23.03
N GLY A 21 19.63 18.69 21.78
CA GLY A 21 18.63 18.90 20.79
C GLY A 21 18.88 19.88 19.65
N LEU A 22 19.87 20.73 19.70
CA LEU A 22 20.18 21.57 18.54
C LEU A 22 21.10 20.83 17.55
N PRO A 23 20.89 20.95 16.22
CA PRO A 23 21.77 20.35 15.21
C PRO A 23 23.09 21.10 15.06
N ILE A 24 23.40 22.03 15.98
CA ILE A 24 24.60 22.88 16.04
C ILE A 24 25.22 22.71 17.43
N ARG A 25 26.53 22.47 17.49
CA ARG A 25 27.32 22.41 18.73
C ARG A 25 27.61 23.80 19.28
N ALA A 26 28.06 23.86 20.52
CA ALA A 26 28.40 25.13 21.19
C ALA A 26 29.56 25.91 20.48
N ASP A 27 30.41 25.21 19.74
CA ASP A 27 31.47 25.76 18.92
C ASP A 27 31.03 26.23 17.52
N GLY A 28 29.72 26.10 17.21
CA GLY A 28 29.14 26.45 15.91
C GLY A 28 29.28 25.36 14.85
N SER A 29 29.88 24.20 15.15
CA SER A 29 29.96 23.09 14.20
C SER A 29 28.62 22.40 14.03
N SER A 30 28.38 21.85 12.83
CA SER A 30 27.10 21.22 12.44
C SER A 30 27.09 19.73 12.77
N VAL A 31 26.21 19.31 13.67
CA VAL A 31 25.95 17.88 13.93
C VAL A 31 25.40 17.22 12.67
N THR A 32 24.63 17.95 11.87
CA THR A 32 24.03 17.42 10.64
C THR A 32 25.08 17.09 9.57
N ALA A 33 26.14 17.88 9.47
CA ALA A 33 27.26 17.60 8.55
C ALA A 33 27.95 16.27 8.91
N ASP A 34 28.27 16.07 10.20
CA ASP A 34 28.91 14.83 10.66
C ASP A 34 28.02 13.60 10.45
N VAL A 35 26.69 13.75 10.62
CA VAL A 35 25.74 12.68 10.37
C VAL A 35 25.66 12.39 8.87
N ALA A 36 25.61 13.43 8.03
CA ALA A 36 25.60 13.28 6.57
C ALA A 36 26.84 12.53 6.07
N GLU A 37 28.03 12.96 6.46
CA GLU A 37 29.32 12.32 6.07
C GLU A 37 29.37 10.84 6.44
N ARG A 38 28.78 10.47 7.58
CA ARG A 38 28.74 9.07 8.04
C ARG A 38 27.70 8.21 7.35
N VAL A 39 26.55 8.77 7.00
CA VAL A 39 25.39 8.01 6.52
C VAL A 39 25.32 8.00 4.98
N ALA A 40 25.63 9.12 4.32
CA ALA A 40 25.48 9.25 2.87
C ALA A 40 26.20 8.14 2.08
N PRO A 41 27.41 7.67 2.47
CA PRO A 41 28.06 6.58 1.73
C PRO A 41 27.30 5.25 1.70
N ALA A 42 26.32 5.06 2.60
CA ALA A 42 25.49 3.87 2.63
C ALA A 42 24.11 4.08 1.95
N VAL A 43 23.84 5.30 1.46
CA VAL A 43 22.64 5.62 0.71
C VAL A 43 22.96 5.44 -0.78
N VAL A 44 22.09 4.71 -1.48
CA VAL A 44 22.30 4.33 -2.86
C VAL A 44 21.19 4.85 -3.77
N PHE A 45 21.50 5.08 -5.04
CA PHE A 45 20.49 5.29 -6.06
C PHE A 45 20.08 3.95 -6.67
N ILE A 46 18.79 3.73 -6.80
CA ILE A 46 18.21 2.54 -7.42
C ILE A 46 17.63 2.98 -8.77
N ARG A 47 18.24 2.49 -9.85
CA ARG A 47 17.75 2.69 -11.22
C ARG A 47 16.96 1.45 -11.64
N THR A 48 15.77 1.66 -12.20
CA THR A 48 14.92 0.59 -12.68
C THR A 48 14.61 0.77 -14.16
N GLU A 49 14.53 -0.33 -14.90
CA GLU A 49 14.03 -0.37 -16.26
C GLU A 49 12.69 -1.11 -16.27
N GLN A 50 11.66 -0.48 -16.82
CA GLN A 50 10.32 -1.07 -16.88
C GLN A 50 9.84 -1.16 -18.33
N ARG A 51 9.02 -2.17 -18.62
CA ARG A 51 8.39 -2.35 -19.91
C ARG A 51 7.01 -1.70 -19.90
N VAL A 52 6.85 -0.62 -20.64
CA VAL A 52 5.54 -0.02 -20.80
C VAL A 52 4.84 -0.72 -21.96
N GLY A 53 3.80 -1.51 -21.65
CA GLY A 53 2.85 -2.01 -22.65
C GLY A 53 1.97 -0.87 -23.17
N ALA A 54 1.42 -1.02 -24.38
CA ALA A 54 0.58 -0.01 -25.03
C ALA A 54 -0.75 0.28 -24.27
N ASP A 55 -1.02 -0.41 -23.16
CA ASP A 55 -2.33 -0.47 -22.50
C ASP A 55 -2.37 0.22 -21.12
N ASN A 56 -1.33 0.96 -20.73
CA ASN A 56 -1.34 1.65 -19.44
C ASN A 56 -2.09 2.99 -19.57
N GLY A 57 -3.41 2.92 -19.34
CA GLY A 57 -4.30 4.06 -19.24
C GLY A 57 -3.87 5.07 -18.18
N GLU A 58 -4.50 6.24 -18.17
CA GLU A 58 -4.20 7.46 -17.38
C GLU A 58 -4.02 7.28 -15.86
N ASN A 59 -4.21 6.08 -15.30
CA ASN A 59 -4.14 5.78 -13.88
C ASN A 59 -2.87 5.02 -13.42
N ALA A 60 -1.85 4.88 -14.27
CA ALA A 60 -0.61 4.28 -13.81
C ALA A 60 0.11 5.22 -12.82
N PRO A 61 0.63 4.74 -11.68
CA PRO A 61 1.42 5.54 -10.73
C PRO A 61 2.61 6.23 -11.38
N PHE A 62 2.97 5.81 -12.58
CA PHE A 62 4.03 6.32 -13.45
C PHE A 62 3.71 7.65 -14.14
N ASN A 63 2.44 8.06 -14.26
CA ASN A 63 2.13 9.37 -14.82
C ASN A 63 2.75 10.51 -14.02
N PHE A 64 3.01 10.27 -12.74
CA PHE A 64 3.70 11.20 -11.86
C PHE A 64 5.19 11.39 -12.24
N PHE A 65 5.89 10.36 -12.72
CA PHE A 65 7.26 10.50 -13.23
C PHE A 65 7.29 11.09 -14.65
N ARG A 66 6.29 10.83 -15.47
CA ARG A 66 6.19 11.33 -16.84
C ARG A 66 6.14 12.85 -16.92
N ASP A 67 5.50 13.50 -15.95
CA ASP A 67 5.39 14.96 -15.90
C ASP A 67 6.72 15.67 -15.62
N PHE A 68 7.73 14.92 -15.12
CA PHE A 68 9.08 15.43 -14.84
C PHE A 68 10.12 15.12 -15.93
N PHE A 69 9.78 14.24 -16.88
CA PHE A 69 10.63 13.94 -18.05
C PHE A 69 9.85 14.20 -19.34
N PRO A 70 9.56 15.48 -19.67
CA PRO A 70 8.66 15.84 -20.77
C PRO A 70 9.20 15.62 -22.19
N ASP A 71 10.46 15.23 -22.36
CA ASP A 71 11.14 15.31 -23.67
C ASP A 71 10.99 14.09 -24.59
N GLU A 72 10.10 13.14 -24.31
CA GLU A 72 9.90 12.01 -25.21
C GLU A 72 8.43 11.67 -25.45
N GLU A 73 7.82 12.27 -26.49
CA GLU A 73 6.53 11.82 -27.03
C GLU A 73 6.56 10.34 -27.42
N PRO A 74 5.59 9.52 -26.99
CA PRO A 74 5.55 8.09 -27.32
C PRO A 74 5.04 7.90 -28.75
N ARG A 75 5.93 7.65 -29.69
CA ARG A 75 5.58 7.10 -31.00
C ARG A 75 6.08 5.66 -31.12
N GLY A 76 5.18 4.71 -30.84
CA GLY A 76 5.23 3.33 -31.34
C GLY A 76 6.11 2.32 -30.60
N ARG A 77 5.52 1.18 -30.22
CA ARG A 77 6.06 -0.13 -29.77
C ARG A 77 6.86 -0.12 -28.48
N SER A 78 6.40 -0.94 -27.51
CA SER A 78 6.97 -1.25 -26.19
C SER A 78 8.34 -0.61 -25.91
N ARG A 79 8.35 0.48 -25.14
CA ARG A 79 9.55 1.22 -24.78
C ARG A 79 9.91 0.92 -23.33
N ARG A 80 11.21 0.74 -23.05
CA ARG A 80 11.71 0.72 -21.68
C ARG A 80 11.73 2.14 -21.14
N MET A 81 11.07 2.38 -20.02
CA MET A 81 11.12 3.67 -19.33
C MET A 81 12.04 3.57 -18.11
N PRO A 82 12.97 4.51 -17.94
CA PRO A 82 13.77 4.57 -16.73
C PRO A 82 12.91 5.05 -15.56
N GLY A 83 13.01 4.35 -14.44
CA GLY A 83 12.48 4.74 -13.14
C GLY A 83 13.60 4.74 -12.11
N GLY A 84 13.31 5.18 -10.90
CA GLY A 84 14.29 5.09 -9.84
C GLY A 84 13.88 5.77 -8.55
N GLY A 85 14.71 5.60 -7.54
CA GLY A 85 14.57 6.16 -6.21
C GLY A 85 15.83 5.92 -5.41
N SER A 86 15.75 6.11 -4.12
CA SER A 86 16.86 5.84 -3.20
C SER A 86 16.64 4.51 -2.48
N GLY A 87 17.70 4.04 -1.87
CA GLY A 87 17.72 2.98 -0.88
C GLY A 87 18.88 3.18 0.09
N PHE A 88 18.99 2.34 1.09
CA PHE A 88 20.14 2.34 1.97
C PHE A 88 20.54 0.92 2.37
N ILE A 89 21.85 0.69 2.36
CA ILE A 89 22.45 -0.59 2.77
C ILE A 89 22.33 -0.72 4.28
N PHE A 90 21.77 -1.82 4.76
CA PHE A 90 21.53 -2.00 6.21
C PHE A 90 22.37 -3.14 6.83
N ASP A 91 23.00 -3.97 6.03
CA ASP A 91 23.86 -5.05 6.54
C ASP A 91 25.12 -5.27 5.74
N SER A 92 25.96 -6.19 6.23
CA SER A 92 27.26 -6.52 5.62
C SER A 92 27.14 -7.41 4.37
N GLU A 93 25.97 -7.95 4.11
CA GLU A 93 25.72 -8.76 2.91
C GLU A 93 25.37 -7.89 1.69
N GLY A 94 25.25 -6.56 1.88
CA GLY A 94 24.88 -5.62 0.83
C GLY A 94 23.38 -5.64 0.50
N ARG A 95 22.55 -5.96 1.50
CA ARG A 95 21.11 -5.80 1.35
C ARG A 95 20.69 -4.35 1.54
N VAL A 96 19.77 -3.91 0.70
CA VAL A 96 19.27 -2.54 0.63
C VAL A 96 17.79 -2.52 1.01
N LEU A 97 17.42 -1.65 1.93
CA LEU A 97 16.02 -1.29 2.18
C LEU A 97 15.62 -0.15 1.24
N THR A 98 14.42 -0.25 0.67
CA THR A 98 13.80 0.76 -0.19
C THR A 98 12.28 0.63 -0.14
N ASN A 99 11.54 1.44 -0.91
CA ASN A 99 10.11 1.28 -1.09
C ASN A 99 9.78 0.24 -2.17
N TYR A 100 8.65 -0.45 -1.99
CA TYR A 100 8.13 -1.36 -3.02
C TYR A 100 7.82 -0.62 -4.33
N HIS A 101 7.21 0.56 -4.27
CA HIS A 101 6.88 1.34 -5.46
C HIS A 101 8.11 1.72 -6.31
N VAL A 102 9.32 1.82 -5.71
CA VAL A 102 10.57 2.09 -6.43
C VAL A 102 10.96 0.94 -7.35
N ILE A 103 10.69 -0.31 -6.94
CA ILE A 103 11.10 -1.53 -7.66
C ILE A 103 9.94 -2.24 -8.35
N ARG A 104 8.70 -1.74 -8.19
CA ARG A 104 7.52 -2.35 -8.78
C ARG A 104 7.65 -2.41 -10.29
N ASP A 105 7.29 -3.56 -10.88
CA ASP A 105 7.31 -3.84 -12.33
C ASP A 105 8.69 -3.66 -13.01
N ALA A 106 9.78 -3.62 -12.24
CA ALA A 106 11.13 -3.50 -12.77
C ALA A 106 11.58 -4.83 -13.43
N GLU A 107 11.96 -4.77 -14.72
CA GLU A 107 12.62 -5.91 -15.41
C GLU A 107 14.10 -5.99 -15.03
N LYS A 108 14.72 -4.84 -14.79
CA LYS A 108 16.13 -4.73 -14.36
C LYS A 108 16.25 -3.70 -13.24
N ILE A 109 17.07 -4.05 -12.23
CA ILE A 109 17.41 -3.17 -11.11
C ILE A 109 18.93 -3.00 -11.09
N THR A 110 19.38 -1.76 -11.13
CA THR A 110 20.80 -1.41 -10.99
C THR A 110 20.95 -0.49 -9.78
N VAL A 111 21.88 -0.81 -8.90
CA VAL A 111 22.21 0.01 -7.72
C VAL A 111 23.50 0.78 -8.00
N VAL A 112 23.45 2.09 -7.83
CA VAL A 112 24.61 2.97 -7.95
C VAL A 112 25.09 3.34 -6.55
N VAL A 113 26.34 3.02 -6.27
CA VAL A 113 27.03 3.27 -5.00
C VAL A 113 28.12 4.32 -5.22
N GLU A 114 28.15 5.34 -4.38
CA GLU A 114 29.24 6.33 -4.39
C GLU A 114 30.49 5.82 -3.67
N LYS A 115 31.64 5.98 -4.30
CA LYS A 115 32.96 5.76 -3.68
C LYS A 115 33.84 7.00 -3.91
N GLY A 116 33.67 8.03 -3.09
CA GLY A 116 34.35 9.31 -3.28
C GLY A 116 33.78 10.08 -4.47
N GLU A 117 34.61 10.35 -5.49
CA GLU A 117 34.19 11.02 -6.74
C GLU A 117 33.78 10.02 -7.85
N GLU A 118 33.85 8.72 -7.59
CA GLU A 118 33.52 7.67 -8.56
C GLU A 118 32.18 7.04 -8.20
N GLU A 119 31.40 6.69 -9.24
CA GLU A 119 30.18 5.91 -9.14
C GLU A 119 30.45 4.47 -9.57
N GLU A 120 30.00 3.50 -8.80
CA GLU A 120 30.08 2.09 -9.13
C GLU A 120 28.68 1.52 -9.29
N GLU A 121 28.41 0.93 -10.44
CA GLU A 121 27.12 0.32 -10.76
C GLU A 121 27.14 -1.18 -10.51
N PHE A 122 26.12 -1.68 -9.83
CA PHE A 122 25.92 -3.09 -9.53
C PHE A 122 24.56 -3.55 -10.00
N ASP A 123 24.48 -4.74 -10.55
CA ASP A 123 23.19 -5.39 -10.72
C ASP A 123 22.63 -5.80 -9.35
N ALA A 124 21.31 -5.76 -9.21
CA ALA A 124 20.64 -6.14 -7.98
C ALA A 124 19.41 -7.01 -8.26
N ARG A 125 19.11 -7.90 -7.32
CA ARG A 125 17.92 -8.75 -7.36
C ARG A 125 16.99 -8.47 -6.19
N VAL A 126 15.71 -8.67 -6.40
CA VAL A 126 14.71 -8.59 -5.33
C VAL A 126 14.89 -9.78 -4.38
N VAL A 127 15.00 -9.50 -3.08
CA VAL A 127 15.00 -10.49 -1.99
C VAL A 127 13.57 -10.75 -1.53
N GLY A 128 12.79 -9.68 -1.34
CA GLY A 128 11.41 -9.74 -0.97
C GLY A 128 10.79 -8.36 -0.89
N PHE A 129 9.48 -8.30 -0.98
CA PHE A 129 8.74 -7.06 -0.87
C PHE A 129 7.37 -7.26 -0.22
N ASP A 130 6.85 -6.17 0.27
CA ASP A 130 5.49 -6.09 0.79
C ASP A 130 4.80 -4.83 0.30
N ARG A 131 3.77 -5.00 -0.52
CA ARG A 131 2.99 -3.90 -1.08
C ARG A 131 2.10 -3.22 -0.05
N HIS A 132 1.70 -3.95 1.01
CA HIS A 132 0.80 -3.41 2.03
C HIS A 132 1.46 -2.40 2.95
N THR A 133 2.79 -2.47 3.11
CA THR A 133 3.59 -1.50 3.86
C THR A 133 4.47 -0.63 2.97
N ASP A 134 4.49 -0.91 1.65
CA ASP A 134 5.38 -0.25 0.68
C ASP A 134 6.88 -0.43 1.00
N ILE A 135 7.28 -1.61 1.48
CA ILE A 135 8.67 -1.93 1.83
C ILE A 135 9.22 -2.99 0.88
N ALA A 136 10.47 -2.82 0.46
CA ALA A 136 11.19 -3.82 -0.31
C ALA A 136 12.64 -4.00 0.17
N ILE A 137 13.16 -5.20 -0.03
CA ILE A 137 14.57 -5.56 0.18
C ILE A 137 15.14 -6.05 -1.14
N ILE A 138 16.22 -5.42 -1.58
CA ILE A 138 17.00 -5.88 -2.73
C ILE A 138 18.40 -6.26 -2.28
N GLN A 139 19.07 -7.11 -3.04
CA GLN A 139 20.45 -7.58 -2.80
C GLN A 139 21.35 -7.07 -3.91
N ILE A 140 22.39 -6.32 -3.57
CA ILE A 140 23.46 -5.94 -4.49
C ILE A 140 24.28 -7.18 -4.81
N GLU A 141 24.55 -7.42 -6.09
CA GLU A 141 25.34 -8.57 -6.55
C GLU A 141 26.82 -8.22 -6.71
N GLY A 142 27.68 -9.08 -6.20
CA GLY A 142 29.14 -8.94 -6.36
C GLY A 142 29.81 -7.87 -5.48
N ALA A 143 29.08 -7.10 -4.69
CA ALA A 143 29.65 -6.10 -3.81
C ALA A 143 30.02 -6.67 -2.44
N ASN A 144 31.18 -6.26 -1.92
CA ASN A 144 31.64 -6.62 -0.59
C ASN A 144 32.15 -5.39 0.17
N GLY A 145 31.98 -5.39 1.49
CA GLY A 145 32.55 -4.36 2.36
C GLY A 145 31.91 -2.99 2.21
N LEU A 146 30.64 -2.93 1.75
CA LEU A 146 29.89 -1.68 1.61
C LEU A 146 29.57 -1.08 2.97
N PRO A 147 29.56 0.28 3.08
CA PRO A 147 29.09 0.96 4.27
C PRO A 147 27.61 0.64 4.52
N LYS A 148 27.19 0.74 5.78
CA LYS A 148 25.81 0.44 6.16
C LYS A 148 25.24 1.43 7.15
N VAL A 149 23.94 1.67 7.10
CA VAL A 149 23.18 2.47 8.06
C VAL A 149 22.75 1.58 9.23
N VAL A 150 22.92 2.09 10.44
CA VAL A 150 22.38 1.45 11.65
C VAL A 150 20.88 1.66 11.72
N LEU A 151 20.10 0.57 11.91
CA LEU A 151 18.66 0.67 12.09
C LEU A 151 18.34 1.06 13.53
N GLY A 152 17.79 2.26 13.72
CA GLY A 152 17.41 2.83 15.00
C GLY A 152 16.09 2.30 15.55
N ASP A 153 15.46 3.06 16.44
CA ASP A 153 14.16 2.76 17.05
C ASP A 153 13.17 3.90 16.78
N SER A 154 12.16 3.61 15.95
CA SER A 154 11.12 4.60 15.61
C SER A 154 10.07 4.78 16.71
N ASP A 155 9.96 3.85 17.66
CA ASP A 155 8.99 4.00 18.76
C ASP A 155 9.51 4.99 19.80
N GLY A 156 10.84 5.02 20.03
CA GLY A 156 11.51 5.93 20.95
C GLY A 156 11.61 7.38 20.47
N ILE A 157 11.38 7.68 19.18
CA ILE A 157 11.45 9.06 18.66
C ILE A 157 10.23 9.88 19.10
N ARG A 158 10.41 11.17 19.34
CA ARG A 158 9.35 12.08 19.80
C ARG A 158 9.04 13.13 18.75
N VAL A 159 7.82 13.64 18.78
CA VAL A 159 7.47 14.85 18.04
C VAL A 159 8.37 16.00 18.50
N GLY A 160 8.97 16.72 17.55
CA GLY A 160 9.94 17.78 17.79
C GLY A 160 11.41 17.33 17.76
N ASP A 161 11.72 16.04 17.74
CA ASP A 161 13.09 15.57 17.59
C ASP A 161 13.60 15.85 16.16
N TRP A 162 14.87 16.29 16.05
CA TRP A 162 15.52 16.57 14.78
C TRP A 162 15.78 15.31 13.98
N VAL A 163 15.52 15.40 12.67
CA VAL A 163 15.71 14.33 11.71
C VAL A 163 16.30 14.84 10.40
N MET A 164 16.91 13.93 9.65
CA MET A 164 17.47 14.22 8.33
C MET A 164 16.93 13.19 7.34
N ALA A 165 16.43 13.65 6.21
CA ALA A 165 16.14 12.82 5.07
C ALA A 165 17.33 12.85 4.11
N ILE A 166 17.80 11.67 3.70
CA ILE A 166 18.95 11.51 2.81
C ILE A 166 18.50 10.73 1.58
N GLY A 167 18.95 11.15 0.40
CA GLY A 167 18.61 10.46 -0.84
C GLY A 167 19.41 10.98 -2.03
N THR A 168 19.09 10.44 -3.21
CA THR A 168 19.71 10.81 -4.48
C THR A 168 18.65 11.31 -5.45
N PRO A 169 18.17 12.57 -5.31
CA PRO A 169 17.14 13.11 -6.17
C PRO A 169 17.58 13.07 -7.64
N PHE A 170 16.65 12.61 -8.51
CA PHE A 170 16.83 12.57 -9.96
C PHE A 170 18.01 11.71 -10.46
N GLY A 171 18.64 10.90 -9.58
CA GLY A 171 19.84 10.13 -9.92
C GLY A 171 21.08 10.97 -10.26
N GLN A 172 21.02 12.27 -10.03
CA GLN A 172 22.09 13.24 -10.37
C GLN A 172 22.57 14.04 -9.16
N LEU A 173 21.72 14.18 -8.14
CA LEU A 173 22.03 14.94 -6.92
C LEU A 173 22.27 14.00 -5.76
N GLN A 174 23.33 13.20 -5.87
CA GLN A 174 23.68 12.19 -4.88
C GLN A 174 23.99 12.84 -3.52
N GLY A 175 23.67 12.11 -2.44
CA GLY A 175 23.93 12.57 -1.10
C GLY A 175 23.15 13.82 -0.68
N THR A 176 22.03 14.15 -1.37
CA THR A 176 21.20 15.29 -0.96
C THR A 176 20.61 15.06 0.42
N VAL A 177 20.86 16.02 1.29
CA VAL A 177 20.42 16.02 2.69
C VAL A 177 19.44 17.15 2.93
N THR A 178 18.30 16.81 3.55
CA THR A 178 17.36 17.82 4.07
C THR A 178 17.15 17.59 5.56
N VAL A 179 16.96 18.68 6.32
CA VAL A 179 16.84 18.64 7.78
C VAL A 179 15.49 19.19 8.20
N GLY A 180 14.91 18.59 9.20
CA GLY A 180 13.64 18.99 9.79
C GLY A 180 13.44 18.32 11.13
N ILE A 181 12.19 18.22 11.55
CA ILE A 181 11.78 17.55 12.79
C ILE A 181 10.74 16.47 12.50
N VAL A 182 10.51 15.58 13.46
CA VAL A 182 9.31 14.75 13.49
C VAL A 182 8.12 15.65 13.83
N SER A 183 7.24 15.89 12.87
CA SER A 183 6.07 16.77 13.02
C SER A 183 4.88 16.03 13.67
N ALA A 184 4.74 14.73 13.39
CA ALA A 184 3.71 13.85 13.99
C ALA A 184 4.12 12.38 13.86
N LYS A 185 3.41 11.52 14.59
CA LYS A 185 3.53 10.05 14.53
C LYS A 185 2.15 9.42 14.33
N GLY A 186 2.11 8.22 13.79
CA GLY A 186 0.87 7.46 13.68
C GLY A 186 -0.08 7.98 12.61
N ARG A 187 0.43 8.65 11.57
CA ARG A 187 -0.41 9.08 10.46
C ARG A 187 -0.88 7.89 9.65
N ASN A 188 -2.18 7.78 9.49
CA ASN A 188 -2.87 6.73 8.76
C ASN A 188 -3.96 7.33 7.86
N ASP A 189 -4.65 6.48 7.10
CA ASP A 189 -5.74 6.84 6.18
C ASP A 189 -5.37 7.99 5.21
N LEU A 190 -4.08 8.07 4.89
CA LEU A 190 -3.59 9.03 3.93
C LEU A 190 -3.72 8.45 2.53
N ASN A 191 -4.43 9.17 1.66
CA ASN A 191 -4.44 8.84 0.23
C ASN A 191 -3.14 9.37 -0.42
N ILE A 192 -2.06 8.65 -0.20
CA ILE A 192 -0.73 8.97 -0.70
C ILE A 192 -0.39 7.97 -1.79
N MET A 193 0.11 8.44 -2.93
CA MET A 193 0.65 7.59 -4.01
C MET A 193 -0.31 6.52 -4.55
N GLY A 194 -1.62 6.81 -4.63
CA GLY A 194 -2.59 5.91 -5.25
C GLY A 194 -3.13 4.79 -4.36
N GLY A 195 -2.89 4.81 -3.05
CA GLY A 195 -3.64 4.00 -2.07
C GLY A 195 -3.25 2.52 -1.97
N ASP A 196 -2.11 2.10 -2.50
CA ASP A 196 -1.68 0.69 -2.45
C ASP A 196 -1.27 0.24 -1.04
N ALA A 197 -0.75 1.13 -0.18
CA ALA A 197 -0.35 0.79 1.18
C ALA A 197 -1.56 0.64 2.11
N THR A 198 -1.88 -0.59 2.47
CA THR A 198 -3.02 -0.91 3.36
C THR A 198 -2.69 -0.70 4.84
N TYR A 199 -1.42 -0.87 5.22
CA TYR A 199 -0.96 -0.74 6.60
C TYR A 199 -0.12 0.51 6.75
N GLN A 200 -0.78 1.60 7.14
CA GLN A 200 -0.16 2.91 7.32
C GLN A 200 0.04 3.22 8.80
N ASN A 201 1.22 3.75 9.14
CA ASN A 201 1.56 4.26 10.48
C ASN A 201 2.71 5.25 10.34
N TYR A 202 2.58 6.25 9.45
CA TYR A 202 3.70 7.09 9.05
C TYR A 202 4.21 8.02 10.16
N LEU A 203 5.53 8.28 10.11
CA LEU A 203 6.15 9.46 10.69
C LEU A 203 5.95 10.62 9.73
N GLN A 204 5.45 11.74 10.23
CA GLN A 204 5.38 12.99 9.48
C GLN A 204 6.61 13.84 9.80
N THR A 205 7.21 14.50 8.80
CA THR A 205 8.34 15.40 8.94
C THR A 205 8.18 16.61 8.04
N ASP A 206 8.81 17.74 8.43
CA ASP A 206 8.97 18.92 7.59
C ASP A 206 10.35 18.97 6.89
N ALA A 207 11.24 18.00 7.14
CA ALA A 207 12.36 17.74 6.26
C ALA A 207 11.85 17.55 4.83
N SER A 208 12.41 18.29 3.87
CA SER A 208 11.92 18.26 2.50
C SER A 208 12.08 16.87 1.88
N ILE A 209 10.96 16.22 1.64
CA ILE A 209 10.90 14.98 0.85
C ILE A 209 10.52 15.37 -0.57
N ASN A 210 11.32 14.94 -1.54
CA ASN A 210 11.15 15.21 -2.95
C ASN A 210 11.38 13.93 -3.76
N PHE A 211 11.10 14.00 -5.06
CA PHE A 211 11.44 12.91 -5.98
C PHE A 211 12.92 12.55 -5.88
N GLY A 212 13.16 11.26 -5.67
CA GLY A 212 14.49 10.68 -5.51
C GLY A 212 14.91 10.42 -4.07
N ASN A 213 14.32 11.08 -3.03
CA ASN A 213 14.56 10.63 -1.64
C ASN A 213 13.72 9.41 -1.27
N SER A 214 12.63 9.09 -2.00
CA SER A 214 11.79 7.92 -1.73
C SER A 214 12.64 6.65 -1.70
N GLY A 215 12.49 5.86 -0.65
CA GLY A 215 13.29 4.67 -0.35
C GLY A 215 14.56 4.95 0.44
N GLY A 216 15.05 6.20 0.48
CA GLY A 216 16.18 6.61 1.31
C GLY A 216 15.82 6.68 2.79
N PRO A 217 16.83 6.77 3.69
CA PRO A 217 16.59 6.79 5.12
C PRO A 217 16.13 8.15 5.63
N LEU A 218 15.21 8.15 6.61
CA LEU A 218 15.04 9.22 7.58
C LEU A 218 15.89 8.86 8.80
N VAL A 219 16.88 9.70 9.14
CA VAL A 219 17.81 9.39 10.24
C VAL A 219 17.66 10.39 11.40
N ASN A 220 17.96 9.93 12.60
CA ASN A 220 18.07 10.78 13.78
C ASN A 220 19.47 11.43 13.85
N MET A 221 19.70 12.31 14.83
CA MET A 221 21.00 13.01 15.02
C MET A 221 22.13 12.09 15.48
N LYS A 222 21.90 10.81 15.67
CA LYS A 222 22.93 9.79 15.86
C LYS A 222 23.33 9.09 14.56
N GLY A 223 22.64 9.37 13.44
CA GLY A 223 22.82 8.70 12.16
C GLY A 223 22.19 7.31 12.11
N GLU A 224 21.21 7.04 12.96
CA GLU A 224 20.44 5.81 12.95
C GLU A 224 19.18 6.02 12.10
N ALA A 225 18.87 5.11 11.18
CA ALA A 225 17.64 5.15 10.39
C ALA A 225 16.44 4.89 11.30
N ILE A 226 15.54 5.85 11.38
CA ILE A 226 14.27 5.76 12.12
C ILE A 226 13.07 5.63 11.18
N GLY A 227 13.27 5.76 9.88
CA GLY A 227 12.23 5.58 8.87
C GLY A 227 12.78 5.42 7.47
N ILE A 228 11.89 5.06 6.54
CA ILE A 228 12.12 5.01 5.11
C ILE A 228 11.27 6.12 4.49
N ASN A 229 11.91 7.11 3.86
CA ASN A 229 11.19 8.19 3.18
C ASN A 229 10.31 7.60 2.09
N THR A 230 9.03 7.99 2.02
CA THR A 230 8.13 7.32 1.05
C THR A 230 7.30 8.27 0.21
N ALA A 231 6.72 9.31 0.80
CA ALA A 231 5.72 10.11 0.10
C ALA A 231 5.70 11.56 0.56
N ILE A 232 5.09 12.39 -0.29
CA ILE A 232 4.74 13.77 0.01
C ILE A 232 3.24 13.97 -0.11
N ASN A 233 2.72 14.99 0.57
CA ASN A 233 1.40 15.50 0.25
C ASN A 233 1.56 16.56 -0.85
N PRO A 234 1.10 16.32 -2.09
CA PRO A 234 1.26 17.29 -3.18
C PRO A 234 0.51 18.61 -2.93
N SER A 235 -0.45 18.61 -2.00
CA SER A 235 -1.25 19.80 -1.66
C SER A 235 -0.59 20.71 -0.61
N GLY A 236 0.60 20.37 -0.04
CA GLY A 236 1.24 21.14 1.02
C GLY A 236 2.76 21.04 1.01
N GLN A 237 3.44 22.20 1.13
CA GLN A 237 4.90 22.24 1.35
C GLN A 237 5.22 21.89 2.80
N GLY A 238 6.36 21.23 3.04
CA GLY A 238 6.80 20.85 4.39
C GLY A 238 5.98 19.74 5.04
N ILE A 239 5.33 18.88 4.22
CA ILE A 239 4.60 17.71 4.69
C ILE A 239 5.15 16.47 3.97
N GLY A 240 6.15 15.86 4.60
CA GLY A 240 6.75 14.60 4.17
C GLY A 240 6.35 13.45 5.09
N PHE A 241 6.41 12.24 4.58
CA PHE A 241 6.08 11.01 5.30
C PHE A 241 7.19 9.97 5.14
N ALA A 242 7.43 9.25 6.24
CA ALA A 242 8.34 8.12 6.26
C ALA A 242 7.70 6.91 6.93
N ILE A 243 7.94 5.71 6.41
CA ILE A 243 7.55 4.44 7.03
C ILE A 243 8.45 4.24 8.25
N PRO A 244 7.90 4.01 9.46
CA PRO A 244 8.70 3.77 10.66
C PRO A 244 9.63 2.56 10.48
N ILE A 245 10.89 2.67 10.92
CA ILE A 245 11.86 1.59 10.75
C ILE A 245 11.48 0.32 11.52
N ASN A 246 10.73 0.45 12.63
CA ASN A 246 10.26 -0.71 13.39
C ASN A 246 9.22 -1.53 12.60
N MET A 247 8.44 -0.90 11.69
CA MET A 247 7.58 -1.65 10.75
C MET A 247 8.43 -2.51 9.81
N ALA A 248 9.52 -1.94 9.24
CA ALA A 248 10.42 -2.71 8.40
C ALA A 248 11.07 -3.86 9.19
N LYS A 249 11.60 -3.59 10.39
CA LYS A 249 12.21 -4.61 11.26
C LYS A 249 11.26 -5.76 11.57
N ALA A 250 9.97 -5.48 11.77
CA ALA A 250 8.98 -6.50 12.10
C ALA A 250 8.79 -7.53 10.98
N ILE A 251 8.95 -7.12 9.72
CA ILE A 251 8.70 -7.96 8.53
C ILE A 251 9.98 -8.43 7.82
N MET A 252 11.13 -7.79 8.07
CA MET A 252 12.40 -8.10 7.40
C MET A 252 12.76 -9.58 7.42
N GLY A 253 12.57 -10.25 8.57
CA GLY A 253 12.89 -11.67 8.70
C GLY A 253 12.08 -12.55 7.75
N GLU A 254 10.80 -12.26 7.57
CA GLU A 254 9.97 -13.00 6.60
C GLU A 254 10.30 -12.62 5.15
N LEU A 255 10.54 -11.34 4.86
CA LEU A 255 10.96 -10.91 3.53
C LEU A 255 12.27 -11.58 3.09
N ILE A 256 13.26 -11.64 3.97
CA ILE A 256 14.54 -12.29 3.68
C ILE A 256 14.39 -13.81 3.51
N ALA A 257 13.58 -14.44 4.38
CA ALA A 257 13.47 -15.91 4.38
C ALA A 257 12.51 -16.44 3.32
N LYS A 258 11.45 -15.70 2.98
CA LYS A 258 10.32 -16.18 2.17
C LYS A 258 9.98 -15.30 0.97
N GLY A 259 10.59 -14.12 0.85
CA GLY A 259 10.29 -13.13 -0.19
C GLY A 259 8.97 -12.38 -0.02
N ARG A 260 8.15 -12.75 0.96
CA ARG A 260 6.83 -12.16 1.24
C ARG A 260 6.49 -12.19 2.71
N VAL A 261 5.54 -11.35 3.11
CA VAL A 261 4.98 -11.29 4.47
C VAL A 261 3.64 -12.03 4.52
N ARG A 262 3.40 -12.78 5.59
CA ARG A 262 2.10 -13.41 5.85
C ARG A 262 1.38 -12.64 6.94
N TYR A 263 0.27 -12.07 6.58
CA TYR A 263 -0.55 -11.28 7.49
C TYR A 263 -1.65 -12.08 8.14
N GLY A 264 -1.92 -11.78 9.41
CA GLY A 264 -3.07 -12.30 10.10
C GLY A 264 -4.38 -11.77 9.52
N TYR A 265 -5.42 -12.61 9.58
CA TYR A 265 -6.73 -12.35 9.01
C TYR A 265 -7.85 -12.88 9.88
N LEU A 266 -8.95 -12.14 9.98
CA LEU A 266 -10.15 -12.52 10.72
C LEU A 266 -11.36 -12.77 9.82
N GLY A 267 -11.50 -12.04 8.71
CA GLY A 267 -12.63 -12.16 7.77
C GLY A 267 -13.85 -11.38 8.21
N ILE A 268 -13.66 -10.13 8.62
CA ILE A 268 -14.73 -9.21 9.00
C ILE A 268 -14.71 -7.95 8.15
N GLN A 269 -15.89 -7.37 7.95
CA GLN A 269 -16.04 -5.99 7.51
C GLN A 269 -16.20 -5.13 8.76
N LEU A 270 -15.42 -4.06 8.84
CA LEU A 270 -15.31 -3.28 10.05
C LEU A 270 -15.58 -1.79 9.78
N GLN A 271 -16.05 -1.11 10.82
CA GLN A 271 -16.26 0.32 10.85
C GLN A 271 -15.80 0.84 12.21
N GLU A 272 -15.09 1.97 12.22
CA GLU A 272 -14.76 2.65 13.46
C GLU A 272 -16.05 3.13 14.15
N LEU A 273 -16.12 2.89 15.45
CA LEU A 273 -17.23 3.35 16.29
C LEU A 273 -16.87 4.72 16.86
N ASP A 274 -17.53 5.76 16.37
CA ASP A 274 -17.46 7.08 16.98
C ASP A 274 -18.59 7.28 18.02
N ARG A 275 -18.48 8.35 18.78
CA ARG A 275 -19.47 8.70 19.83
C ARG A 275 -20.89 8.85 19.29
N THR A 276 -21.06 9.41 18.09
CA THR A 276 -22.38 9.64 17.48
C THR A 276 -23.04 8.32 17.12
N LEU A 277 -22.28 7.42 16.49
CA LEU A 277 -22.74 6.08 16.14
C LEU A 277 -23.04 5.25 17.41
N ALA A 278 -22.17 5.31 18.41
CA ALA A 278 -22.36 4.64 19.70
C ALA A 278 -23.68 5.07 20.39
N GLN A 279 -23.94 6.36 20.45
CA GLN A 279 -25.20 6.92 20.98
C GLN A 279 -26.41 6.48 20.16
N GLY A 280 -26.32 6.54 18.83
CA GLY A 280 -27.40 6.11 17.92
C GLY A 280 -27.73 4.62 18.06
N MET A 281 -26.74 3.79 18.43
CA MET A 281 -26.91 2.37 18.70
C MET A 281 -27.25 2.05 20.17
N GLY A 282 -27.30 3.04 21.05
CA GLY A 282 -27.57 2.83 22.49
C GLY A 282 -26.45 2.09 23.22
N LEU A 283 -25.21 2.22 22.78
CA LEU A 283 -24.06 1.53 23.36
C LEU A 283 -23.47 2.30 24.54
N SER A 284 -22.93 1.56 25.52
CA SER A 284 -22.25 2.12 26.70
C SER A 284 -20.76 2.46 26.45
N VAL A 285 -20.22 2.14 25.29
CA VAL A 285 -18.83 2.43 24.87
C VAL A 285 -18.83 3.50 23.80
N GLU A 286 -17.84 4.39 23.85
CA GLU A 286 -17.72 5.50 22.88
C GLU A 286 -16.75 5.22 21.74
N HIS A 287 -15.91 4.16 21.87
CA HIS A 287 -14.89 3.77 20.92
C HIS A 287 -14.80 2.25 20.77
N GLY A 288 -14.36 1.79 19.63
CA GLY A 288 -14.18 0.38 19.30
C GLY A 288 -14.35 0.14 17.81
N ILE A 289 -14.38 -1.11 17.42
CA ILE A 289 -14.60 -1.52 16.03
C ILE A 289 -15.92 -2.26 15.90
N LEU A 290 -16.86 -1.64 15.21
CA LEU A 290 -18.14 -2.25 14.85
C LEU A 290 -17.96 -3.27 13.73
N VAL A 291 -18.38 -4.49 13.96
CA VAL A 291 -18.44 -5.55 12.95
C VAL A 291 -19.65 -5.33 12.06
N GLN A 292 -19.44 -4.80 10.86
CA GLN A 292 -20.50 -4.59 9.86
C GLN A 292 -20.92 -5.88 9.17
N GLY A 293 -20.03 -6.87 9.11
CA GLY A 293 -20.29 -8.16 8.50
C GLY A 293 -19.19 -9.16 8.81
N VAL A 294 -19.55 -10.43 8.80
CA VAL A 294 -18.64 -11.57 8.98
C VAL A 294 -18.72 -12.43 7.74
N GLN A 295 -17.57 -12.68 7.11
CA GLN A 295 -17.50 -13.53 5.93
C GLN A 295 -17.60 -15.01 6.33
N ASN A 296 -18.27 -15.80 5.51
CA ASN A 296 -18.42 -17.23 5.76
C ASN A 296 -17.06 -17.96 5.76
N ASP A 297 -16.95 -19.04 6.53
CA ASP A 297 -15.75 -19.90 6.60
C ASP A 297 -14.46 -19.21 7.07
N THR A 298 -14.58 -18.06 7.73
CA THR A 298 -13.44 -17.27 8.25
C THR A 298 -13.17 -17.55 9.73
N PRO A 299 -12.00 -17.13 10.26
CA PRO A 299 -11.71 -17.18 11.69
C PRO A 299 -12.79 -16.56 12.58
N ALA A 300 -13.28 -15.38 12.20
CA ALA A 300 -14.32 -14.66 12.93
C ALA A 300 -15.65 -15.45 12.94
N ALA A 301 -16.07 -16.01 11.80
CA ALA A 301 -17.27 -16.84 11.71
C ALA A 301 -17.15 -18.09 12.59
N ARG A 302 -16.01 -18.78 12.53
CA ARG A 302 -15.76 -20.00 13.35
C ARG A 302 -15.74 -19.70 14.85
N ALA A 303 -15.28 -18.51 15.24
CA ALA A 303 -15.27 -18.06 16.64
C ALA A 303 -16.64 -17.56 17.12
N GLY A 304 -17.65 -17.51 16.26
CA GLY A 304 -19.00 -17.04 16.59
C GLY A 304 -19.14 -15.53 16.70
N MET A 305 -18.26 -14.78 16.05
CA MET A 305 -18.39 -13.32 15.87
C MET A 305 -19.61 -13.03 14.97
N LYS A 306 -20.34 -11.97 15.24
CA LYS A 306 -21.57 -11.62 14.53
C LYS A 306 -21.56 -10.15 14.09
N GLN A 307 -22.37 -9.87 13.07
CA GLN A 307 -22.70 -8.49 12.72
C GLN A 307 -23.33 -7.78 13.93
N GLY A 308 -22.91 -6.55 14.17
CA GLY A 308 -23.35 -5.73 15.31
C GLY A 308 -22.48 -5.91 16.57
N ASP A 309 -21.53 -6.83 16.61
CA ASP A 309 -20.54 -6.88 17.67
C ASP A 309 -19.65 -5.64 17.63
N VAL A 310 -19.29 -5.11 18.78
CA VAL A 310 -18.26 -4.06 18.89
C VAL A 310 -17.02 -4.64 19.55
N ILE A 311 -15.93 -4.73 18.81
CA ILE A 311 -14.63 -5.19 19.31
C ILE A 311 -14.03 -4.08 20.17
N VAL A 312 -13.82 -4.34 21.46
CA VAL A 312 -13.25 -3.41 22.44
C VAL A 312 -11.84 -3.80 22.88
N ARG A 313 -11.49 -5.10 22.78
CA ARG A 313 -10.13 -5.59 23.05
C ARG A 313 -9.76 -6.71 22.08
N PHE A 314 -8.48 -6.72 21.71
CA PHE A 314 -7.86 -7.77 20.90
C PHE A 314 -6.54 -8.21 21.53
N ASN A 315 -6.39 -9.49 21.80
CA ASN A 315 -5.21 -10.09 22.46
C ASN A 315 -4.81 -9.36 23.76
N GLY A 316 -5.81 -8.86 24.53
CA GLY A 316 -5.62 -8.15 25.80
C GLY A 316 -5.44 -6.64 25.66
N GLU A 317 -5.15 -6.11 24.48
CA GLU A 317 -4.98 -4.69 24.23
C GLU A 317 -6.32 -4.03 23.88
N THR A 318 -6.49 -2.77 24.30
CA THR A 318 -7.69 -1.97 23.95
C THR A 318 -7.63 -1.55 22.49
N VAL A 319 -8.75 -1.71 21.82
CA VAL A 319 -8.95 -1.30 20.42
C VAL A 319 -9.68 0.04 20.41
N SER A 320 -9.02 1.07 19.87
CA SER A 320 -9.54 2.44 19.85
C SER A 320 -9.91 2.93 18.45
N ASP A 321 -9.20 2.43 17.42
CA ASP A 321 -9.32 2.88 16.03
C ASP A 321 -9.10 1.72 15.06
N ASP A 322 -9.58 1.90 13.83
CA ASP A 322 -9.53 0.92 12.75
C ASP A 322 -8.08 0.57 12.35
N SER A 323 -7.26 1.56 12.13
CA SER A 323 -5.90 1.37 11.61
C SER A 323 -5.04 0.58 12.60
N LYS A 324 -5.12 0.93 13.91
CA LYS A 324 -4.43 0.18 14.96
C LYS A 324 -4.94 -1.26 15.03
N PHE A 325 -6.26 -1.46 14.95
CA PHE A 325 -6.83 -2.81 14.99
C PHE A 325 -6.35 -3.66 13.81
N ARG A 326 -6.33 -3.09 12.58
CA ARG A 326 -5.81 -3.78 11.40
C ARG A 326 -4.36 -4.20 11.59
N LEU A 327 -3.50 -3.31 12.11
CA LEU A 327 -2.10 -3.62 12.40
C LEU A 327 -1.95 -4.72 13.47
N MET A 328 -2.77 -4.69 14.53
CA MET A 328 -2.75 -5.72 15.58
C MET A 328 -3.11 -7.10 15.01
N VAL A 329 -4.16 -7.17 14.18
CA VAL A 329 -4.57 -8.41 13.50
C VAL A 329 -3.48 -8.87 12.55
N ALA A 330 -3.01 -7.99 11.68
CA ALA A 330 -1.99 -8.27 10.67
C ALA A 330 -0.68 -8.79 11.29
N GLY A 331 -0.23 -8.20 12.39
CA GLY A 331 0.98 -8.59 13.12
C GLY A 331 0.82 -9.85 14.00
N THR A 332 -0.39 -10.41 14.08
CA THR A 332 -0.60 -11.64 14.87
C THR A 332 -0.19 -12.86 14.03
N PRO A 333 0.70 -13.74 14.57
CA PRO A 333 1.13 -14.93 13.84
C PRO A 333 -0.03 -15.80 13.38
N VAL A 334 0.02 -16.25 12.13
CA VAL A 334 -0.96 -17.18 11.54
C VAL A 334 -1.00 -18.48 12.36
N GLY A 335 -2.21 -18.94 12.66
CA GLY A 335 -2.46 -20.12 13.51
C GLY A 335 -2.51 -19.83 15.00
N LYS A 336 -2.14 -18.62 15.45
CA LYS A 336 -2.25 -18.23 16.86
C LYS A 336 -3.71 -18.00 17.23
N THR A 337 -4.14 -18.57 18.36
CA THR A 337 -5.45 -18.27 18.96
C THR A 337 -5.28 -17.12 19.95
N VAL A 338 -6.09 -16.07 19.79
CA VAL A 338 -6.09 -14.87 20.65
C VAL A 338 -7.47 -14.58 21.19
N PRO A 339 -7.57 -14.05 22.43
CA PRO A 339 -8.83 -13.59 22.97
C PRO A 339 -9.26 -12.28 22.33
N VAL A 340 -10.50 -12.21 21.89
CA VAL A 340 -11.16 -11.00 21.39
C VAL A 340 -12.35 -10.69 22.31
N THR A 341 -12.38 -9.52 22.91
CA THR A 341 -13.53 -9.08 23.69
C THR A 341 -14.44 -8.24 22.82
N VAL A 342 -15.69 -8.66 22.70
CA VAL A 342 -16.73 -7.92 21.97
C VAL A 342 -17.84 -7.50 22.92
N LEU A 343 -18.46 -6.36 22.65
CA LEU A 343 -19.71 -5.94 23.25
C LEU A 343 -20.86 -6.38 22.33
N ARG A 344 -21.75 -7.24 22.81
CA ARG A 344 -22.93 -7.73 22.09
C ARG A 344 -24.16 -7.51 22.97
N GLU A 345 -25.15 -6.76 22.46
CA GLU A 345 -26.40 -6.47 23.20
C GLU A 345 -26.12 -5.92 24.62
N GLY A 346 -25.15 -5.00 24.73
CA GLY A 346 -24.77 -4.35 25.98
C GLY A 346 -23.94 -5.21 26.96
N SER A 347 -23.58 -6.46 26.57
CA SER A 347 -22.82 -7.38 27.42
C SER A 347 -21.48 -7.73 26.78
N GLU A 348 -20.40 -7.72 27.60
CA GLU A 348 -19.10 -8.18 27.13
C GLU A 348 -19.10 -9.69 26.93
N ARG A 349 -18.53 -10.13 25.81
CA ARG A 349 -18.28 -11.55 25.49
C ARG A 349 -16.85 -11.71 25.04
N ARG A 350 -16.21 -12.75 25.53
CA ARG A 350 -14.89 -13.17 25.07
C ARG A 350 -15.05 -14.26 24.01
N LEU A 351 -14.39 -14.06 22.89
CA LEU A 351 -14.29 -15.02 21.78
C LEU A 351 -12.81 -15.38 21.61
N ASP A 352 -12.51 -16.68 21.51
CA ASP A 352 -11.15 -17.12 21.20
C ASP A 352 -11.06 -17.36 19.69
N VAL A 353 -10.27 -16.51 18.99
CA VAL A 353 -10.18 -16.47 17.53
C VAL A 353 -8.82 -17.01 17.09
N THR A 354 -8.80 -18.04 16.27
CA THR A 354 -7.57 -18.55 15.63
C THR A 354 -7.34 -17.78 14.35
N VAL A 355 -6.30 -16.94 14.32
CA VAL A 355 -5.96 -16.09 13.19
C VAL A 355 -5.54 -16.93 11.99
N ALA A 356 -6.13 -16.70 10.82
CA ALA A 356 -5.72 -17.31 9.56
C ALA A 356 -4.73 -16.42 8.81
N GLU A 357 -4.10 -16.96 7.76
CA GLU A 357 -3.37 -16.15 6.79
C GLU A 357 -4.36 -15.33 5.96
N ARG A 358 -4.05 -14.05 5.76
CA ARG A 358 -4.83 -13.19 4.86
C ARG A 358 -4.74 -13.79 3.45
N PRO A 359 -5.86 -14.06 2.78
CA PRO A 359 -5.84 -14.46 1.39
C PRO A 359 -5.08 -13.41 0.58
N ASP A 360 -4.05 -13.82 -0.16
CA ASP A 360 -3.40 -12.93 -1.12
C ASP A 360 -4.46 -12.47 -2.11
N GLU A 361 -4.69 -11.17 -2.21
CA GLU A 361 -5.57 -10.61 -3.25
C GLU A 361 -5.06 -10.96 -4.65
N ASP A 362 -3.74 -11.21 -4.81
CA ASP A 362 -3.14 -11.77 -6.01
C ASP A 362 -3.37 -13.28 -6.17
N VAL A 363 -3.64 -14.02 -5.09
CA VAL A 363 -4.06 -15.43 -5.17
C VAL A 363 -5.58 -15.51 -5.38
N VAL A 364 -6.34 -14.53 -4.93
CA VAL A 364 -7.76 -14.36 -5.32
C VAL A 364 -7.84 -13.77 -6.74
N ALA A 365 -6.86 -12.96 -7.16
CA ALA A 365 -6.61 -12.58 -8.56
C ALA A 365 -5.82 -13.65 -9.34
N SER A 366 -5.18 -14.66 -8.66
CA SER A 366 -4.52 -15.86 -9.21
C SER A 366 -5.14 -17.19 -8.80
N ALA A 367 -6.22 -17.24 -8.04
CA ALA A 367 -7.28 -18.16 -8.40
C ALA A 367 -7.56 -17.83 -9.87
N PRO A 368 -7.32 -18.77 -10.85
CA PRO A 368 -7.31 -18.37 -12.23
C PRO A 368 -8.46 -17.41 -12.39
N LYS A 369 -8.17 -16.15 -12.82
CA LYS A 369 -9.23 -15.35 -13.39
C LYS A 369 -9.89 -16.37 -14.26
N GLN A 370 -11.06 -16.86 -13.91
CA GLN A 370 -11.89 -17.54 -14.85
C GLN A 370 -12.30 -16.44 -15.83
N THR A 371 -11.30 -15.89 -16.52
CA THR A 371 -11.46 -15.48 -17.86
C THR A 371 -11.86 -16.77 -18.53
N SER A 372 -13.15 -16.99 -18.71
CA SER A 372 -13.61 -17.95 -19.69
C SER A 372 -12.73 -17.72 -20.90
N ASP A 373 -12.09 -18.77 -21.42
CA ASP A 373 -11.48 -18.72 -22.77
C ASP A 373 -12.40 -17.83 -23.58
N ALA A 374 -11.87 -16.71 -24.12
CA ALA A 374 -12.67 -15.65 -24.71
C ALA A 374 -13.68 -16.25 -25.67
N TRP A 375 -14.91 -16.42 -25.19
CA TRP A 375 -15.96 -17.03 -26.01
C TRP A 375 -16.59 -15.93 -26.85
N LEU A 376 -16.54 -16.11 -28.16
CA LEU A 376 -16.98 -15.13 -29.14
C LEU A 376 -16.24 -13.78 -29.06
N GLY A 377 -15.06 -13.74 -28.41
CA GLY A 377 -14.27 -12.55 -28.19
C GLY A 377 -14.67 -11.74 -26.95
N LEU A 378 -15.46 -12.31 -26.03
CA LEU A 378 -15.87 -11.67 -24.80
C LEU A 378 -14.99 -12.10 -23.64
N HIS A 379 -14.39 -11.13 -22.95
CA HIS A 379 -13.83 -11.27 -21.64
C HIS A 379 -14.84 -10.77 -20.62
N VAL A 380 -15.18 -11.58 -19.63
CA VAL A 380 -16.23 -11.28 -18.67
C VAL A 380 -15.78 -11.57 -17.24
N GLU A 381 -16.29 -10.79 -16.30
CA GLU A 381 -16.13 -10.98 -14.85
C GLU A 381 -17.49 -11.06 -14.16
N ASP A 382 -17.49 -11.60 -12.94
CA ASP A 382 -18.71 -11.68 -12.13
C ASP A 382 -19.20 -10.26 -11.76
N ALA A 383 -20.42 -9.90 -12.17
CA ALA A 383 -21.01 -8.59 -11.89
C ALA A 383 -21.21 -8.33 -10.39
N THR A 384 -21.16 -9.39 -9.54
CA THR A 384 -21.28 -9.28 -8.09
C THR A 384 -19.94 -8.95 -7.42
N SER A 385 -18.81 -9.01 -8.15
CA SER A 385 -17.49 -8.70 -7.60
C SER A 385 -17.42 -7.23 -7.17
N GLY A 386 -16.73 -6.96 -6.05
CA GLY A 386 -16.58 -5.60 -5.53
C GLY A 386 -15.79 -4.69 -6.48
N GLU A 387 -14.89 -5.27 -7.28
CA GLU A 387 -14.07 -4.57 -8.27
C GLU A 387 -14.90 -4.17 -9.49
N ALA A 388 -15.61 -5.13 -10.10
CA ALA A 388 -16.49 -4.86 -11.24
C ALA A 388 -17.55 -3.80 -10.90
N ARG A 389 -18.11 -3.84 -9.68
CA ARG A 389 -19.08 -2.83 -9.23
C ARG A 389 -18.50 -1.43 -9.17
N ARG A 390 -17.27 -1.27 -8.65
CA ARG A 390 -16.61 0.04 -8.57
C ARG A 390 -16.24 0.55 -9.95
N GLN A 391 -15.66 -0.33 -10.77
CA GLN A 391 -15.18 0.04 -12.10
C GLN A 391 -16.32 0.39 -13.07
N PHE A 392 -17.42 -0.38 -13.04
CA PHE A 392 -18.53 -0.21 -13.99
C PHE A 392 -19.79 0.42 -13.37
N GLY A 393 -19.72 0.88 -12.12
CA GLY A 393 -20.85 1.55 -11.46
C GLY A 393 -22.10 0.67 -11.26
N LEU A 394 -21.92 -0.66 -11.01
CA LEU A 394 -23.02 -1.60 -10.94
C LEU A 394 -23.78 -1.53 -9.61
N GLU A 395 -25.12 -1.72 -9.65
CA GLU A 395 -25.99 -1.69 -8.48
C GLU A 395 -25.76 -2.90 -7.54
N ARG A 396 -25.98 -2.70 -6.23
CA ARG A 396 -25.91 -3.81 -5.27
C ARG A 396 -27.01 -4.83 -5.56
N GLY A 397 -26.62 -6.12 -5.68
CA GLY A 397 -27.56 -7.22 -5.97
C GLY A 397 -27.79 -7.49 -7.45
N GLN A 398 -27.15 -6.78 -8.35
CA GLN A 398 -27.21 -7.06 -9.78
C GLN A 398 -26.40 -8.35 -10.05
N GLY A 399 -27.10 -9.43 -10.43
CA GLY A 399 -26.50 -10.68 -10.89
C GLY A 399 -26.04 -10.58 -12.34
N GLY A 400 -25.31 -11.61 -12.81
CA GLY A 400 -24.81 -11.71 -14.17
C GLY A 400 -23.29 -11.57 -14.26
N VAL A 401 -22.80 -11.44 -15.49
CA VAL A 401 -21.40 -11.15 -15.78
C VAL A 401 -21.26 -9.81 -16.50
N VAL A 402 -20.24 -9.02 -16.13
CA VAL A 402 -19.93 -7.76 -16.83
C VAL A 402 -18.85 -8.00 -17.87
N VAL A 403 -19.00 -7.42 -19.03
CA VAL A 403 -18.00 -7.45 -20.12
C VAL A 403 -16.86 -6.52 -19.73
N THR A 404 -15.67 -7.09 -19.53
CA THR A 404 -14.45 -6.34 -19.19
C THR A 404 -13.63 -5.95 -20.40
N ASN A 405 -13.71 -6.76 -21.48
CA ASN A 405 -13.09 -6.45 -22.76
C ASN A 405 -13.82 -7.18 -23.91
N VAL A 406 -13.77 -6.59 -25.11
CA VAL A 406 -14.25 -7.20 -26.36
C VAL A 406 -13.07 -7.23 -27.33
N GLU A 407 -12.74 -8.42 -27.85
CA GLU A 407 -11.63 -8.57 -28.82
C GLU A 407 -11.98 -7.93 -30.14
N GLU A 408 -11.04 -7.18 -30.73
CA GLU A 408 -11.17 -6.54 -32.04
C GLU A 408 -11.35 -7.60 -33.14
N GLY A 409 -12.28 -7.37 -34.06
CA GLY A 409 -12.65 -8.31 -35.14
C GLY A 409 -13.41 -9.54 -34.67
N SER A 410 -13.90 -9.55 -33.41
CA SER A 410 -14.63 -10.68 -32.85
C SER A 410 -16.13 -10.66 -33.18
N PRO A 411 -16.81 -11.82 -33.12
CA PRO A 411 -18.28 -11.90 -33.24
C PRO A 411 -19.03 -11.01 -32.24
N ALA A 412 -18.49 -10.78 -31.08
CA ALA A 412 -19.08 -9.93 -30.06
C ALA A 412 -18.98 -8.44 -30.42
N GLU A 413 -17.84 -8.02 -30.98
CA GLU A 413 -17.67 -6.66 -31.49
C GLU A 413 -18.60 -6.38 -32.68
N ASP A 414 -18.66 -7.31 -33.65
CA ASP A 414 -19.57 -7.22 -34.79
C ASP A 414 -21.03 -7.09 -34.37
N ALA A 415 -21.40 -7.73 -33.25
CA ALA A 415 -22.73 -7.64 -32.67
C ALA A 415 -22.98 -6.37 -31.85
N GLY A 416 -21.96 -5.52 -31.64
CA GLY A 416 -22.06 -4.26 -30.92
C GLY A 416 -22.05 -4.41 -29.39
N LEU A 417 -21.52 -5.51 -28.85
CA LEU A 417 -21.25 -5.66 -27.43
C LEU A 417 -20.07 -4.75 -27.04
N GLN A 418 -20.13 -4.20 -25.83
CA GLN A 418 -19.17 -3.19 -25.38
C GLN A 418 -18.72 -3.48 -23.94
N GLN A 419 -17.55 -2.97 -23.57
CA GLN A 419 -17.10 -2.96 -22.20
C GLN A 419 -18.12 -2.26 -21.30
N GLY A 420 -18.42 -2.86 -20.12
CA GLY A 420 -19.42 -2.38 -19.18
C GLY A 420 -20.83 -2.93 -19.40
N ASP A 421 -21.08 -3.69 -20.47
CA ASP A 421 -22.33 -4.42 -20.66
C ASP A 421 -22.47 -5.52 -19.62
N VAL A 422 -23.65 -5.67 -19.02
CA VAL A 422 -23.95 -6.77 -18.07
C VAL A 422 -24.82 -7.80 -18.77
N ILE A 423 -24.31 -9.03 -18.90
CA ILE A 423 -25.01 -10.16 -19.49
C ILE A 423 -25.72 -10.91 -18.37
N THR A 424 -27.06 -11.01 -18.48
CA THR A 424 -27.91 -11.67 -17.48
C THR A 424 -28.60 -12.95 -18.03
N GLU A 425 -28.59 -13.15 -19.35
CA GLU A 425 -29.12 -14.34 -19.99
C GLU A 425 -28.39 -14.60 -21.30
N VAL A 426 -28.15 -15.87 -21.65
CA VAL A 426 -27.59 -16.30 -22.92
C VAL A 426 -28.39 -17.48 -23.43
N TYR A 427 -28.98 -17.35 -24.63
CA TYR A 427 -29.76 -18.38 -25.30
C TYR A 427 -30.82 -19.00 -24.35
N SER A 428 -31.63 -18.14 -23.72
CA SER A 428 -32.69 -18.53 -22.75
C SER A 428 -32.19 -19.26 -21.49
N HIS A 429 -30.91 -19.15 -21.17
CA HIS A 429 -30.30 -19.62 -19.93
C HIS A 429 -29.90 -18.44 -19.09
N GLU A 430 -30.40 -18.39 -17.86
CA GLU A 430 -30.06 -17.34 -16.92
C GLU A 430 -28.57 -17.40 -16.54
N VAL A 431 -27.92 -16.23 -16.48
CA VAL A 431 -26.54 -16.06 -16.07
C VAL A 431 -26.53 -15.28 -14.76
N GLY A 432 -26.34 -15.96 -13.63
CA GLY A 432 -26.21 -15.36 -12.31
C GLY A 432 -24.76 -15.14 -11.90
N SER A 433 -23.82 -15.89 -12.49
CA SER A 433 -22.40 -15.90 -12.15
C SER A 433 -21.52 -16.20 -13.36
N ILE A 434 -20.20 -15.99 -13.22
CA ILE A 434 -19.22 -16.39 -14.23
C ILE A 434 -19.18 -17.91 -14.45
N GLY A 435 -19.55 -18.69 -13.43
CA GLY A 435 -19.68 -20.14 -13.53
C GLY A 435 -20.80 -20.56 -14.49
N ASP A 436 -21.96 -19.90 -14.40
CA ASP A 436 -23.10 -20.14 -15.29
C ASP A 436 -22.74 -19.80 -16.73
N TYR A 437 -22.15 -18.60 -16.93
CA TYR A 437 -21.68 -18.16 -18.24
C TYR A 437 -20.71 -19.17 -18.87
N SER A 438 -19.71 -19.65 -18.12
CA SER A 438 -18.72 -20.60 -18.61
C SER A 438 -19.34 -21.97 -18.99
N GLN A 439 -20.34 -22.42 -18.25
CA GLN A 439 -21.07 -23.66 -18.58
C GLN A 439 -21.88 -23.50 -19.86
N ILE A 440 -22.57 -22.38 -20.02
CA ILE A 440 -23.36 -22.06 -21.22
C ILE A 440 -22.42 -21.91 -22.43
N ALA A 441 -21.31 -21.22 -22.29
CA ALA A 441 -20.28 -21.07 -23.32
C ALA A 441 -19.78 -22.43 -23.83
N LYS A 442 -19.47 -23.36 -22.91
CA LYS A 442 -19.05 -24.74 -23.26
C LYS A 442 -20.13 -25.51 -24.02
N LYS A 443 -21.42 -25.38 -23.64
CA LYS A 443 -22.52 -26.03 -24.32
C LYS A 443 -22.77 -25.50 -25.73
N LEU A 444 -22.53 -24.21 -25.94
CA LEU A 444 -22.81 -23.50 -27.19
C LEU A 444 -21.58 -23.30 -28.06
N LYS A 445 -20.42 -23.83 -27.67
CA LYS A 445 -19.12 -23.58 -28.32
C LYS A 445 -19.12 -23.90 -29.83
N ASP A 446 -19.79 -24.96 -30.24
CA ASP A 446 -19.82 -25.45 -31.64
C ASP A 446 -21.06 -24.96 -32.40
N ARG A 447 -21.88 -24.11 -31.78
CA ARG A 447 -23.07 -23.56 -32.41
C ARG A 447 -22.70 -22.57 -33.53
N LYS A 448 -23.38 -22.70 -34.66
CA LYS A 448 -23.17 -21.84 -35.86
C LYS A 448 -24.30 -20.82 -36.06
N GLU A 449 -25.46 -21.09 -35.44
CA GLU A 449 -26.60 -20.18 -35.52
C GLU A 449 -26.42 -19.03 -34.52
N PRO A 450 -27.10 -17.89 -34.77
CA PRO A 450 -27.04 -16.76 -33.85
C PRO A 450 -27.41 -17.14 -32.41
N ILE A 451 -26.70 -16.54 -31.46
CA ILE A 451 -26.91 -16.72 -30.02
C ILE A 451 -27.39 -15.38 -29.46
N ALA A 452 -28.56 -15.36 -28.86
CA ALA A 452 -29.09 -14.16 -28.24
C ALA A 452 -28.52 -13.98 -26.83
N PHE A 453 -27.98 -12.79 -26.55
CA PHE A 453 -27.51 -12.33 -25.25
C PHE A 453 -28.47 -11.28 -24.70
N LEU A 454 -29.00 -11.45 -23.50
CA LEU A 454 -29.73 -10.38 -22.82
C LEU A 454 -28.73 -9.50 -22.06
N VAL A 455 -28.63 -8.28 -22.54
CA VAL A 455 -27.60 -7.32 -22.13
C VAL A 455 -28.25 -6.12 -21.46
N LYS A 456 -27.76 -5.74 -20.27
CA LYS A 456 -28.10 -4.50 -19.59
C LYS A 456 -26.95 -3.50 -19.79
N ARG A 457 -27.23 -2.37 -20.45
CA ARG A 457 -26.33 -1.26 -20.68
C ARG A 457 -26.89 -0.01 -19.97
N GLY A 458 -26.33 0.34 -18.84
CA GLY A 458 -26.91 1.38 -17.97
C GLY A 458 -28.32 1.02 -17.53
N ARG A 459 -29.33 1.85 -17.95
CA ARG A 459 -30.76 1.60 -17.64
C ARG A 459 -31.50 0.81 -18.73
N ASN A 460 -30.89 0.55 -19.87
CA ASN A 460 -31.52 -0.15 -20.99
C ASN A 460 -31.18 -1.64 -20.96
N THR A 461 -32.18 -2.46 -21.24
CA THR A 461 -32.02 -3.91 -21.41
C THR A 461 -32.46 -4.30 -22.83
N GLN A 462 -31.62 -5.05 -23.53
CA GLN A 462 -31.90 -5.46 -24.91
C GLN A 462 -31.32 -6.84 -25.21
N TYR A 463 -31.94 -7.54 -26.18
CA TYR A 463 -31.34 -8.75 -26.75
C TYR A 463 -30.37 -8.39 -27.88
N VAL A 464 -29.14 -8.91 -27.79
CA VAL A 464 -28.10 -8.74 -28.80
C VAL A 464 -27.81 -10.08 -29.45
N PRO A 465 -28.12 -10.28 -30.76
CA PRO A 465 -27.79 -11.51 -31.44
C PRO A 465 -26.31 -11.51 -31.86
N VAL A 466 -25.54 -12.44 -31.34
CA VAL A 466 -24.13 -12.66 -31.72
C VAL A 466 -24.06 -13.82 -32.69
N ILE A 467 -23.48 -13.59 -33.87
CA ILE A 467 -23.31 -14.60 -34.92
C ILE A 467 -21.90 -15.18 -34.77
N PRO A 468 -21.71 -16.47 -34.39
CA PRO A 468 -20.38 -17.05 -34.30
C PRO A 468 -19.66 -16.99 -35.64
N ALA A 469 -18.34 -16.75 -35.63
CA ALA A 469 -17.56 -16.65 -36.86
C ALA A 469 -17.71 -17.94 -37.70
N ARG A 470 -17.98 -17.78 -38.97
CA ARG A 470 -17.90 -18.90 -39.93
C ARG A 470 -16.40 -19.20 -40.13
N LYS A 471 -15.97 -20.41 -39.69
CA LYS A 471 -14.66 -20.94 -40.09
C LYS A 471 -14.63 -21.21 -41.59
#